data_c274f950782195dca0decb87fdadad51
#
_entry.id   c274f950782195dca0decb87fdadad51
#
_cell.length_a   1.000
_cell.length_b   1.000
_cell.length_c   1.000
_cell.angle_alpha   90.00
_cell.angle_beta   90.00
_cell.angle_gamma   90.00
#
_symmetry.space_group_name_H-M   'P 1'
#
loop_
_entity.id
_entity.type
_entity.pdbx_description
1 polymer ?
#
loop_
_entity_poly.entity_id
_entity_poly.type
_entity_poly.pdbx_seq_one_letter_code
_entity_poly.pdbx_strand_id
1 'polypeptide(L)'
;FVGERTGQIIALYDSDKNGEADYKKVIAKDLQLSSGISIFNGDLYFSEVSKIWKIQNIESWLNDNISNSDLPKKVLVTDELPSDTWHGWKWLKHDEQGELYFNVGAPCNICLSENSQYASILRINDAGWHHVAKGVRNSVGFDFHPVTKKLFFTDNGRDWMGDDTPSCELNRVDINGQFFGYPYKHATNVKDP
;
A
#
# COMPACT_ATOMS: atom_id res chain seq x y z
N PHE A 1 2.07 -13.87 4.37
CA PHE A 1 2.14 -13.55 2.93
C PHE A 1 3.21 -12.51 2.69
N VAL A 2 3.89 -12.60 1.55
CA VAL A 2 4.98 -11.69 1.16
C VAL A 2 4.78 -11.25 -0.29
N GLY A 3 4.80 -9.93 -0.53
CA GLY A 3 4.88 -9.35 -1.87
C GLY A 3 6.35 -9.17 -2.26
N GLU A 4 6.76 -9.73 -3.38
CA GLU A 4 8.11 -9.59 -3.89
C GLU A 4 8.19 -8.59 -5.05
N ARG A 5 9.19 -7.71 -5.01
CA ARG A 5 9.46 -6.75 -6.09
C ARG A 5 9.62 -7.42 -7.47
N THR A 6 9.99 -8.68 -7.49
CA THR A 6 10.12 -9.49 -8.71
C THR A 6 8.79 -9.86 -9.36
N GLY A 7 7.66 -9.46 -8.76
CA GLY A 7 6.33 -9.66 -9.32
C GLY A 7 5.64 -10.93 -8.85
N GLN A 8 5.88 -11.34 -7.62
CA GLN A 8 5.21 -12.51 -7.03
C GLN A 8 4.57 -12.16 -5.69
N ILE A 9 3.49 -12.87 -5.38
CA ILE A 9 2.95 -12.98 -4.03
C ILE A 9 3.18 -14.41 -3.55
N ILE A 10 3.75 -14.53 -2.35
CA ILE A 10 4.15 -15.79 -1.76
C ILE A 10 3.40 -16.02 -0.46
N ALA A 11 2.87 -17.21 -0.27
CA ALA A 11 2.41 -17.72 1.01
C ALA A 11 3.56 -18.52 1.65
N LEU A 12 3.84 -18.22 2.90
CA LEU A 12 4.71 -19.00 3.77
C LEU A 12 3.83 -19.67 4.83
N TYR A 13 4.06 -20.92 5.09
CA TYR A 13 3.28 -21.71 6.05
C TYR A 13 4.21 -22.45 7.00
N ASP A 14 4.00 -22.23 8.28
CA ASP A 14 4.68 -22.87 9.41
C ASP A 14 3.66 -23.83 10.04
N SER A 15 3.81 -25.12 9.74
CA SER A 15 2.82 -26.15 10.12
C SER A 15 2.95 -26.58 11.56
N ASP A 16 4.13 -26.54 12.14
CA ASP A 16 4.43 -26.98 13.52
C ASP A 16 4.58 -25.81 14.49
N LYS A 17 4.46 -24.56 14.00
CA LYS A 17 4.54 -23.31 14.77
C LYS A 17 5.86 -23.09 15.49
N ASN A 18 6.95 -23.54 14.88
CA ASN A 18 8.31 -23.35 15.42
C ASN A 18 8.94 -21.99 15.04
N GLY A 19 8.30 -21.18 14.18
CA GLY A 19 8.75 -19.89 13.70
C GLY A 19 9.53 -19.97 12.38
N GLU A 20 9.68 -21.14 11.81
CA GLU A 20 10.28 -21.38 10.50
C GLU A 20 9.22 -21.89 9.51
N ALA A 21 9.25 -21.41 8.28
CA ALA A 21 8.26 -21.82 7.28
C ALA A 21 8.64 -23.17 6.66
N ASP A 22 7.77 -24.17 6.81
CA ASP A 22 7.91 -25.49 6.20
C ASP A 22 7.61 -25.46 4.69
N TYR A 23 6.69 -24.61 4.29
CA TYR A 23 6.23 -24.52 2.90
C TYR A 23 6.29 -23.10 2.39
N LYS A 24 6.70 -22.99 1.13
CA LYS A 24 6.66 -21.76 0.33
C LYS A 24 5.84 -22.01 -0.93
N LYS A 25 4.77 -21.23 -1.13
CA LYS A 25 3.93 -21.32 -2.31
C LYS A 25 3.77 -19.97 -2.98
N VAL A 26 4.06 -19.91 -4.28
CA VAL A 26 3.67 -18.77 -5.12
C VAL A 26 2.17 -18.84 -5.35
N ILE A 27 1.45 -17.77 -5.03
CA ILE A 27 -0.01 -17.67 -5.18
C ILE A 27 -0.44 -16.65 -6.23
N ALA A 28 0.47 -15.76 -6.62
CA ALA A 28 0.30 -14.91 -7.81
C ALA A 28 1.68 -14.62 -8.40
N LYS A 29 1.74 -14.43 -9.71
CA LYS A 29 2.98 -14.15 -10.46
C LYS A 29 2.72 -13.22 -11.64
N ASP A 30 3.80 -12.81 -12.31
CA ASP A 30 3.79 -11.92 -13.47
C ASP A 30 3.13 -10.56 -13.14
N LEU A 31 3.42 -10.06 -11.93
CA LEU A 31 2.92 -8.78 -11.40
C LEU A 31 3.97 -7.68 -11.56
N GLN A 32 3.54 -6.45 -11.75
CA GLN A 32 4.45 -5.30 -11.83
C GLN A 32 4.68 -4.70 -10.44
N LEU A 33 5.89 -4.87 -9.87
CA LEU A 33 6.28 -4.33 -8.56
C LEU A 33 5.26 -4.64 -7.46
N SER A 34 4.89 -5.90 -7.30
CA SER A 34 3.97 -6.32 -6.25
C SER A 34 4.52 -6.00 -4.86
N SER A 35 3.67 -5.45 -3.99
CA SER A 35 4.12 -4.97 -2.68
C SER A 35 3.07 -5.07 -1.58
N GLY A 36 2.04 -4.24 -1.62
CA GLY A 36 1.04 -4.15 -0.57
C GLY A 36 0.21 -5.41 -0.42
N ILE A 37 -0.01 -5.80 0.83
CA ILE A 37 -0.83 -6.98 1.19
C ILE A 37 -1.75 -6.58 2.33
N SER A 38 -3.01 -7.00 2.26
CA SER A 38 -3.98 -6.90 3.34
C SER A 38 -4.90 -8.12 3.34
N ILE A 39 -5.32 -8.54 4.53
CA ILE A 39 -6.33 -9.60 4.68
C ILE A 39 -7.55 -8.99 5.32
N PHE A 40 -8.71 -9.27 4.74
CA PHE A 40 -9.99 -8.85 5.30
C PHE A 40 -11.05 -9.92 5.03
N ASN A 41 -11.74 -10.35 6.08
CA ASN A 41 -12.79 -11.38 6.03
C ASN A 41 -12.38 -12.67 5.29
N GLY A 42 -11.11 -13.11 5.44
CA GLY A 42 -10.59 -14.33 4.81
C GLY A 42 -10.11 -14.12 3.35
N ASP A 43 -10.36 -12.96 2.76
CA ASP A 43 -9.89 -12.60 1.44
C ASP A 43 -8.50 -11.95 1.51
N LEU A 44 -7.61 -12.32 0.61
CA LEU A 44 -6.30 -11.70 0.46
C LEU A 44 -6.35 -10.63 -0.63
N TYR A 45 -5.97 -9.41 -0.26
CA TYR A 45 -5.79 -8.30 -1.19
C TYR A 45 -4.30 -8.05 -1.40
N PHE A 46 -3.90 -7.76 -2.64
CA PHE A 46 -2.52 -7.41 -2.98
C PHE A 46 -2.45 -6.44 -4.15
N SER A 47 -1.36 -5.68 -4.21
CA SER A 47 -1.19 -4.64 -5.22
C SER A 47 -0.09 -4.92 -6.22
N GLU A 48 -0.29 -4.38 -7.41
CA GLU A 48 0.71 -3.96 -8.38
C GLU A 48 0.87 -2.43 -8.34
N VAL A 49 1.72 -1.86 -9.21
CA VAL A 49 1.83 -0.41 -9.34
C VAL A 49 0.48 0.24 -9.65
N SER A 50 -0.24 -0.28 -10.66
CA SER A 50 -1.48 0.31 -11.17
C SER A 50 -2.75 -0.48 -10.86
N LYS A 51 -2.65 -1.60 -10.13
CA LYS A 51 -3.79 -2.50 -9.90
C LYS A 51 -3.82 -3.01 -8.47
N ILE A 52 -5.02 -3.28 -8.02
CA ILE A 52 -5.28 -4.04 -6.78
C ILE A 52 -6.11 -5.26 -7.13
N TRP A 53 -5.70 -6.39 -6.60
CA TRP A 53 -6.32 -7.70 -6.80
C TRP A 53 -6.82 -8.28 -5.48
N LYS A 54 -7.75 -9.21 -5.61
CA LYS A 54 -8.27 -9.99 -4.48
C LYS A 54 -8.27 -11.48 -4.82
N ILE A 55 -7.92 -12.31 -3.84
CA ILE A 55 -8.13 -13.76 -3.85
C ILE A 55 -9.09 -14.08 -2.71
N GLN A 56 -10.22 -14.68 -3.02
CA GLN A 56 -11.25 -15.01 -2.06
C GLN A 56 -10.87 -16.25 -1.24
N ASN A 57 -11.20 -16.25 0.06
CA ASN A 57 -11.03 -17.36 0.97
C ASN A 57 -9.65 -18.03 0.89
N ILE A 58 -8.59 -17.21 0.92
CA ILE A 58 -7.23 -17.66 0.61
C ILE A 58 -6.75 -18.79 1.54
N GLU A 59 -7.09 -18.77 2.81
CA GLU A 59 -6.66 -19.81 3.75
C GLU A 59 -7.30 -21.16 3.41
N SER A 60 -8.60 -21.18 3.10
CA SER A 60 -9.28 -22.41 2.66
C SER A 60 -8.66 -22.96 1.38
N TRP A 61 -8.39 -22.07 0.40
CA TRP A 61 -7.75 -22.46 -0.84
C TRP A 61 -6.33 -23.07 -0.60
N LEU A 62 -5.54 -22.47 0.28
CA LEU A 62 -4.20 -22.96 0.62
C LEU A 62 -4.24 -24.33 1.27
N ASN A 63 -5.17 -24.60 2.19
CA ASN A 63 -5.30 -25.90 2.84
C ASN A 63 -5.46 -27.04 1.83
N ASP A 64 -6.18 -26.79 0.73
CA ASP A 64 -6.41 -27.79 -0.31
C ASP A 64 -5.30 -27.86 -1.36
N ASN A 65 -4.48 -26.82 -1.47
CA ASN A 65 -3.58 -26.61 -2.62
C ASN A 65 -2.12 -26.34 -2.26
N ILE A 66 -1.71 -26.44 -1.00
CA ILE A 66 -0.36 -26.04 -0.57
C ILE A 66 0.74 -26.81 -1.27
N SER A 67 0.51 -28.07 -1.62
CA SER A 67 1.49 -29.00 -2.20
C SER A 67 1.45 -29.11 -3.74
N ASN A 68 0.44 -28.53 -4.41
CA ASN A 68 0.34 -28.59 -5.86
C ASN A 68 0.92 -27.32 -6.53
N SER A 69 0.90 -27.25 -7.88
CA SER A 69 1.41 -26.11 -8.66
C SER A 69 0.32 -25.11 -9.07
N ASP A 70 -0.93 -25.31 -8.65
CA ASP A 70 -2.05 -24.47 -9.05
C ASP A 70 -1.95 -23.07 -8.45
N LEU A 71 -2.52 -22.09 -9.16
CA LEU A 71 -2.66 -20.73 -8.71
C LEU A 71 -4.12 -20.42 -8.41
N PRO A 72 -4.42 -19.70 -7.34
CA PRO A 72 -5.78 -19.27 -7.05
C PRO A 72 -6.28 -18.26 -8.09
N LYS A 73 -7.58 -18.23 -8.30
CA LYS A 73 -8.21 -17.22 -9.15
C LYS A 73 -8.14 -15.85 -8.46
N LYS A 74 -7.47 -14.90 -9.11
CA LYS A 74 -7.49 -13.50 -8.68
C LYS A 74 -8.63 -12.74 -9.34
N VAL A 75 -9.25 -11.82 -8.60
CA VAL A 75 -10.33 -10.92 -9.04
C VAL A 75 -9.80 -9.50 -8.99
N LEU A 76 -10.03 -8.73 -10.04
CA LEU A 76 -9.64 -7.32 -10.10
C LEU A 76 -10.52 -6.50 -9.14
N VAL A 77 -9.88 -5.69 -8.29
CA VAL A 77 -10.55 -4.69 -7.45
C VAL A 77 -10.56 -3.34 -8.15
N THR A 78 -9.39 -2.91 -8.67
CA THR A 78 -9.26 -1.71 -9.50
C THR A 78 -8.02 -1.80 -10.38
N ASP A 79 -8.06 -1.17 -11.56
CA ASP A 79 -6.94 -0.95 -12.49
C ASP A 79 -6.81 0.53 -12.90
N GLU A 80 -7.46 1.43 -12.16
CA GLU A 80 -7.50 2.87 -12.43
C GLU A 80 -6.39 3.66 -11.72
N LEU A 81 -5.36 2.97 -11.17
CA LEU A 81 -4.26 3.63 -10.48
C LEU A 81 -3.18 4.05 -11.46
N PRO A 82 -2.41 5.11 -11.15
CA PRO A 82 -1.28 5.52 -11.98
C PRO A 82 -0.23 4.42 -12.13
N SER A 83 0.44 4.38 -13.28
CA SER A 83 1.38 3.32 -13.65
C SER A 83 2.86 3.69 -13.45
N ASP A 84 3.16 4.90 -12.98
CA ASP A 84 4.54 5.31 -12.70
C ASP A 84 5.16 4.45 -11.60
N THR A 85 6.38 3.98 -11.88
CA THR A 85 7.10 3.09 -10.96
C THR A 85 7.84 3.85 -9.86
N TRP A 86 8.10 5.15 -10.04
CA TRP A 86 8.70 6.01 -9.02
C TRP A 86 7.71 6.17 -7.86
N HIS A 87 8.10 5.80 -6.66
CA HIS A 87 7.22 5.68 -5.48
C HIS A 87 5.94 4.85 -5.75
N GLY A 88 6.04 3.91 -6.70
CA GLY A 88 4.89 3.11 -7.16
C GLY A 88 4.43 2.03 -6.20
N TRP A 89 5.20 1.73 -5.15
CA TRP A 89 4.85 0.73 -4.15
C TRP A 89 3.65 1.15 -3.33
N LYS A 90 2.79 0.18 -3.06
CA LYS A 90 1.59 0.37 -2.26
C LYS A 90 1.75 -0.29 -0.90
N TRP A 91 1.21 0.33 0.10
CA TRP A 91 0.81 -0.28 1.36
C TRP A 91 -0.69 -0.48 1.35
N LEU A 92 -1.20 -1.61 1.79
CA LEU A 92 -2.62 -1.90 1.83
C LEU A 92 -3.07 -2.13 3.28
N LYS A 93 -4.19 -1.56 3.66
CA LYS A 93 -4.82 -1.81 4.96
C LYS A 93 -6.33 -1.61 4.85
N HIS A 94 -7.11 -2.52 5.45
CA HIS A 94 -8.54 -2.30 5.65
C HIS A 94 -8.79 -1.66 7.00
N ASP A 95 -9.81 -0.81 7.06
CA ASP A 95 -10.39 -0.39 8.32
C ASP A 95 -11.40 -1.44 8.85
N GLU A 96 -12.02 -1.14 9.99
CA GLU A 96 -13.00 -2.04 10.62
C GLU A 96 -14.32 -2.13 9.82
N GLN A 97 -14.59 -1.19 8.94
CA GLN A 97 -15.75 -1.16 8.05
C GLN A 97 -15.50 -1.92 6.74
N GLY A 98 -14.25 -2.31 6.47
CA GLY A 98 -13.85 -3.02 5.26
C GLY A 98 -13.50 -2.12 4.09
N GLU A 99 -13.35 -0.82 4.29
CA GLU A 99 -12.83 0.07 3.27
C GLU A 99 -11.32 -0.16 3.10
N LEU A 100 -10.85 -0.29 1.89
CA LEU A 100 -9.44 -0.54 1.58
C LEU A 100 -8.69 0.76 1.37
N TYR A 101 -7.65 0.99 2.17
CA TYR A 101 -6.74 2.13 2.10
C TYR A 101 -5.44 1.75 1.42
N PHE A 102 -4.90 2.70 0.62
CA PHE A 102 -3.61 2.54 -0.07
C PHE A 102 -2.97 3.89 -0.39
N ASN A 103 -1.64 3.89 -0.51
CA ASN A 103 -0.89 5.08 -0.92
C ASN A 103 -0.67 5.12 -2.43
N VAL A 104 -0.59 6.33 -2.99
CA VAL A 104 -0.09 6.62 -4.32
C VAL A 104 0.97 7.72 -4.18
N GLY A 105 2.25 7.34 -4.22
CA GLY A 105 3.35 8.28 -4.06
C GLY A 105 3.49 9.23 -5.26
N ALA A 106 4.22 10.31 -5.08
CA ALA A 106 4.51 11.26 -6.15
C ALA A 106 5.33 10.61 -7.28
N PRO A 107 5.10 10.95 -8.56
CA PRO A 107 5.81 10.33 -9.69
C PRO A 107 7.24 10.85 -9.88
N CYS A 108 7.76 11.63 -8.94
CA CYS A 108 9.07 12.28 -9.02
C CYS A 108 9.58 12.65 -7.61
N ASN A 109 10.82 13.17 -7.52
CA ASN A 109 11.35 13.72 -6.28
C ASN A 109 10.53 14.93 -5.80
N ILE A 110 10.32 15.89 -6.70
CA ILE A 110 9.53 17.10 -6.47
C ILE A 110 8.87 17.53 -7.78
N CYS A 111 7.54 17.52 -7.83
CA CYS A 111 6.74 17.96 -8.97
C CYS A 111 5.28 18.17 -8.61
N LEU A 112 4.59 18.93 -9.43
CA LEU A 112 3.13 18.94 -9.49
C LEU A 112 2.65 17.93 -10.54
N SER A 113 1.64 17.18 -10.23
CA SER A 113 0.97 16.28 -11.17
C SER A 113 -0.47 16.73 -11.38
N GLU A 114 -0.94 16.66 -12.64
CA GLU A 114 -2.35 16.91 -12.98
C GLU A 114 -3.25 15.75 -12.50
N ASN A 115 -2.71 14.54 -12.39
CA ASN A 115 -3.46 13.43 -11.85
C ASN A 115 -3.53 13.54 -10.32
N SER A 116 -4.73 13.80 -9.82
CA SER A 116 -5.00 14.04 -8.40
C SER A 116 -4.82 12.81 -7.49
N GLN A 117 -4.63 11.61 -8.04
CA GLN A 117 -4.34 10.42 -7.26
C GLN A 117 -2.91 10.42 -6.70
N TYR A 118 -1.96 11.10 -7.36
CA TYR A 118 -0.58 11.18 -6.87
C TYR A 118 -0.44 11.94 -5.56
N ALA A 119 0.64 11.67 -4.88
CA ALA A 119 1.01 12.30 -3.62
C ALA A 119 -0.13 12.23 -2.58
N SER A 120 -0.72 11.03 -2.40
CA SER A 120 -1.89 10.87 -1.55
C SER A 120 -1.98 9.49 -0.88
N ILE A 121 -2.80 9.44 0.17
CA ILE A 121 -3.41 8.21 0.67
C ILE A 121 -4.87 8.24 0.24
N LEU A 122 -5.28 7.16 -0.41
CA LEU A 122 -6.63 6.95 -0.94
C LEU A 122 -7.32 5.83 -0.18
N ARG A 123 -8.63 5.82 -0.20
CA ARG A 123 -9.46 4.67 0.14
C ARG A 123 -10.41 4.36 -1.00
N ILE A 124 -10.77 3.09 -1.16
CA ILE A 124 -11.74 2.63 -2.15
C ILE A 124 -12.89 1.88 -1.48
N ASN A 125 -14.09 2.14 -1.97
CA ASN A 125 -15.33 1.44 -1.62
C ASN A 125 -16.23 1.35 -2.86
N ASP A 126 -17.47 0.92 -2.70
CA ASP A 126 -18.43 0.76 -3.81
C ASP A 126 -18.73 2.07 -4.57
N ALA A 127 -18.50 3.22 -3.95
CA ALA A 127 -18.67 4.53 -4.58
C ALA A 127 -17.42 5.01 -5.35
N GLY A 128 -16.34 4.22 -5.37
CA GLY A 128 -15.06 4.53 -6.00
C GLY A 128 -13.98 4.94 -4.99
N TRP A 129 -12.96 5.64 -5.46
CA TRP A 129 -11.85 6.07 -4.61
C TRP A 129 -12.02 7.49 -4.05
N HIS A 130 -11.50 7.72 -2.86
CA HIS A 130 -11.60 8.98 -2.13
C HIS A 130 -10.27 9.36 -1.49
N HIS A 131 -9.95 10.66 -1.45
CA HIS A 131 -8.78 11.14 -0.73
C HIS A 131 -8.95 11.06 0.78
N VAL A 132 -8.00 10.43 1.43
CA VAL A 132 -7.83 10.43 2.89
C VAL A 132 -6.80 11.47 3.31
N ALA A 133 -5.64 11.50 2.63
CA ALA A 133 -4.59 12.50 2.79
C ALA A 133 -4.08 12.95 1.43
N LYS A 134 -3.74 14.23 1.29
CA LYS A 134 -3.15 14.84 0.09
C LYS A 134 -1.82 15.48 0.45
N GLY A 135 -0.96 15.69 -0.55
CA GLY A 135 0.36 16.29 -0.32
C GLY A 135 1.26 15.38 0.51
N VAL A 136 1.17 14.07 0.27
CA VAL A 136 1.98 13.00 0.86
C VAL A 136 2.95 12.50 -0.21
N ARG A 137 4.24 12.84 -0.08
CA ARG A 137 5.22 12.53 -1.14
C ARG A 137 5.40 11.04 -1.37
N ASN A 138 5.70 10.29 -0.32
CA ASN A 138 6.00 8.85 -0.40
C ASN A 138 5.77 8.17 0.94
N SER A 139 4.53 7.88 1.26
CA SER A 139 4.21 7.03 2.40
C SER A 139 4.54 5.57 2.07
N VAL A 140 5.27 4.90 2.95
CA VAL A 140 5.63 3.48 2.82
C VAL A 140 4.98 2.61 3.88
N GLY A 141 4.18 3.21 4.76
CA GLY A 141 3.42 2.50 5.78
C GLY A 141 2.46 3.40 6.53
N PHE A 142 1.30 2.85 6.84
CA PHE A 142 0.30 3.48 7.68
C PHE A 142 -0.50 2.44 8.45
N ASP A 143 -1.07 2.86 9.56
CA ASP A 143 -1.98 2.02 10.36
C ASP A 143 -2.98 2.89 11.14
N PHE A 144 -4.03 2.25 11.63
CA PHE A 144 -5.05 2.88 12.44
C PHE A 144 -4.70 2.77 13.94
N HIS A 145 -4.79 3.89 14.63
CA HIS A 145 -4.59 3.89 16.07
C HIS A 145 -5.65 3.00 16.76
N PRO A 146 -5.27 2.05 17.62
CA PRO A 146 -6.16 0.99 18.10
C PRO A 146 -7.37 1.51 18.87
N VAL A 147 -7.26 2.69 19.52
CA VAL A 147 -8.34 3.29 20.31
C VAL A 147 -9.09 4.36 19.52
N THR A 148 -8.37 5.32 18.92
CA THR A 148 -9.00 6.48 18.27
C THR A 148 -9.43 6.23 16.83
N LYS A 149 -8.96 5.10 16.24
CA LYS A 149 -9.17 4.71 14.83
C LYS A 149 -8.68 5.73 13.81
N LYS A 150 -7.95 6.77 14.25
CA LYS A 150 -7.32 7.71 13.33
C LYS A 150 -6.17 7.06 12.58
N LEU A 151 -6.03 7.39 11.30
CA LEU A 151 -4.94 6.94 10.47
C LEU A 151 -3.65 7.70 10.81
N PHE A 152 -2.57 6.96 11.06
CA PHE A 152 -1.20 7.47 11.14
C PHE A 152 -0.40 6.91 9.97
N PHE A 153 0.47 7.73 9.39
CA PHE A 153 1.30 7.32 8.27
C PHE A 153 2.70 7.96 8.33
N THR A 154 3.66 7.25 7.75
CA THR A 154 5.00 7.79 7.52
C THR A 154 5.08 8.47 6.16
N ASP A 155 5.87 9.53 6.03
CA ASP A 155 6.16 10.15 4.73
C ASP A 155 7.65 10.40 4.58
N ASN A 156 8.23 9.91 3.50
CA ASN A 156 9.64 10.14 3.17
C ASN A 156 9.80 11.52 2.55
N GLY A 157 10.65 12.35 3.17
CA GLY A 157 11.01 13.67 2.68
C GLY A 157 11.67 13.65 1.29
N ARG A 158 11.68 14.80 0.60
CA ARG A 158 12.35 14.93 -0.71
C ARG A 158 13.87 14.83 -0.58
N ASP A 159 14.52 14.36 -1.66
CA ASP A 159 15.97 14.33 -1.75
C ASP A 159 16.57 15.70 -2.16
N TRP A 160 17.87 15.87 -1.96
CA TRP A 160 18.71 16.97 -2.44
C TRP A 160 18.43 18.36 -1.80
N MET A 161 18.10 18.36 -0.51
CA MET A 161 18.04 19.60 0.28
C MET A 161 19.18 19.70 1.31
N GLY A 162 20.06 18.70 1.40
CA GLY A 162 21.16 18.60 2.33
C GLY A 162 21.10 17.30 3.16
N ASP A 163 22.12 17.08 3.96
CA ASP A 163 22.25 15.81 4.71
C ASP A 163 21.25 15.73 5.86
N ASP A 164 20.85 16.86 6.42
CA ASP A 164 19.97 16.94 7.60
C ASP A 164 18.56 17.50 7.29
N THR A 165 18.26 17.75 6.00
CA THR A 165 17.02 18.45 5.62
C THR A 165 16.44 17.87 4.32
N PRO A 166 15.10 17.64 4.23
CA PRO A 166 14.14 17.62 5.34
C PRO A 166 14.16 16.28 6.07
N SER A 167 13.74 16.25 7.33
CA SER A 167 13.45 14.98 8.01
C SER A 167 12.22 14.30 7.43
N CYS A 168 12.15 12.97 7.51
CA CYS A 168 10.92 12.22 7.26
C CYS A 168 9.88 12.53 8.35
N GLU A 169 8.63 12.20 8.06
CA GLU A 169 7.48 12.60 8.88
C GLU A 169 6.73 11.39 9.42
N LEU A 170 6.12 11.56 10.60
CA LEU A 170 5.03 10.74 11.10
C LEU A 170 3.80 11.64 11.25
N ASN A 171 2.80 11.38 10.45
CA ASN A 171 1.61 12.20 10.33
C ASN A 171 0.35 11.49 10.85
N ARG A 172 -0.65 12.29 11.24
CA ARG A 172 -1.97 11.82 11.65
C ARG A 172 -3.05 12.53 10.83
N VAL A 173 -3.97 11.77 10.27
CA VAL A 173 -5.15 12.32 9.60
C VAL A 173 -6.22 12.66 10.64
N ASP A 174 -6.59 13.92 10.72
CA ASP A 174 -7.70 14.40 11.56
C ASP A 174 -9.00 14.53 10.79
N ILE A 175 -8.91 14.90 9.51
CA ILE A 175 -10.05 15.11 8.61
C ILE A 175 -9.70 14.51 7.24
N ASN A 176 -10.60 13.73 6.64
CA ASN A 176 -10.40 13.17 5.29
C ASN A 176 -10.15 14.27 4.26
N GLY A 177 -9.16 14.05 3.40
CA GLY A 177 -8.71 14.99 2.39
C GLY A 177 -7.77 16.08 2.92
N GLN A 178 -7.29 15.97 4.17
CA GLN A 178 -6.31 16.88 4.75
C GLN A 178 -5.03 16.94 3.92
N PHE A 179 -4.47 18.15 3.76
CA PHE A 179 -3.24 18.39 2.99
C PHE A 179 -2.01 18.45 3.92
N PHE A 180 -0.95 17.69 3.58
CA PHE A 180 0.23 17.49 4.41
C PHE A 180 1.51 18.19 3.91
N GLY A 181 1.46 18.92 2.83
CA GLY A 181 2.50 19.89 2.46
C GLY A 181 3.16 19.70 1.10
N TYR A 182 3.48 18.46 0.70
CA TYR A 182 4.12 18.20 -0.59
C TYR A 182 3.28 18.72 -1.78
N PRO A 183 3.87 19.41 -2.78
CA PRO A 183 5.30 19.64 -2.99
C PRO A 183 5.85 20.94 -2.37
N TYR A 184 5.05 21.72 -1.67
CA TYR A 184 5.41 23.08 -1.26
C TYR A 184 6.13 23.18 0.09
N LYS A 185 5.91 22.17 0.94
CA LYS A 185 6.48 22.10 2.30
C LYS A 185 6.83 20.68 2.65
N HIS A 186 7.86 20.55 3.48
CA HIS A 186 8.39 19.30 4.00
C HIS A 186 8.60 19.41 5.50
N ALA A 187 8.52 18.31 6.23
CA ALA A 187 8.70 18.26 7.67
C ALA A 187 7.90 19.38 8.40
N THR A 188 8.44 19.91 9.50
CA THR A 188 7.75 20.89 10.37
C THR A 188 7.72 22.31 9.81
N ASN A 189 7.83 22.61 8.57
CA ASN A 189 7.77 23.95 7.93
C ASN A 189 8.97 24.27 7.03
N VAL A 190 9.67 23.26 6.55
CA VAL A 190 10.71 23.49 5.54
C VAL A 190 10.01 23.78 4.21
N LYS A 191 10.13 24.99 3.70
CA LYS A 191 9.61 25.34 2.38
C LYS A 191 10.47 24.70 1.31
N ASP A 192 9.86 24.28 0.23
CA ASP A 192 10.57 23.92 -0.99
C ASP A 192 11.20 25.19 -1.59
N PRO A 193 12.48 25.17 -2.03
CA PRO A 193 13.16 26.31 -2.63
C PRO A 193 12.50 26.86 -3.88
#